data_49092bc0fcebbd75111bef4cde8f0b74
#
_entry.id   49092bc0fcebbd75111bef4cde8f0b74
#
_cell.length_a   1.000
_cell.length_b   1.000
_cell.length_c   1.000
_cell.angle_alpha   90.00
_cell.angle_beta   90.00
_cell.angle_gamma   90.00
#
_symmetry.space_group_name_H-M   'P 1'
#
loop_
_entity.id
_entity.type
_entity.pdbx_description
1 polymer ?
#
loop_
_entity_poly.entity_id
_entity_poly.type
_entity_poly.pdbx_seq_one_letter_code
_entity_poly.pdbx_strand_id
1 'polypeptide(L)'
;MGRFCFPFTAAMAKSSKLVAAKRGKVLLVRRRSDGLWMFPGGRKRARESDKDCLRREIKEELPKLKLGRISLWKEVKARNKRSGRKMSDAIFIAKGAKGRLAIGDKNEIDRAAWQKPRGIRLTPTSRYIRDRLFPRKSRSR
;
A
#
# COMPACT_ATOMS: atom_id res chain seq x y z
N MET A 1 28.88 -24.20 4.43
CA MET A 1 28.60 -23.59 4.33
C MET A 1 28.05 -23.12 3.65
N GLY A 2 27.79 -22.99 3.46
CA GLY A 2 27.15 -22.37 2.92
C GLY A 2 26.67 -21.74 2.58
N ARG A 3 26.56 -21.61 2.46
CA ARG A 3 26.10 -21.02 2.08
C ARG A 3 25.55 -20.32 1.61
N PHE A 4 25.42 -20.27 1.50
CA PHE A 4 24.92 -19.60 1.13
C PHE A 4 24.38 -19.00 0.55
N CYS A 5 24.13 -19.02 0.45
CA CYS A 5 23.71 -18.46 -0.19
C CYS A 5 22.81 -17.95 -0.31
N PHE A 6 22.33 -17.76 -0.39
CA PHE A 6 21.54 -17.30 -0.43
C PHE A 6 21.09 -16.42 -0.45
N PRO A 7 20.94 -16.55 -0.14
CA PRO A 7 20.22 -15.55 0.42
C PRO A 7 19.63 -14.59 -0.44
N PHE A 8 20.18 -13.93 -0.92
CA PHE A 8 19.62 -13.03 -1.75
C PHE A 8 18.63 -13.63 -2.60
N THR A 9 18.69 -14.79 -2.68
CA THR A 9 17.80 -15.50 -3.48
C THR A 9 16.41 -15.37 -3.01
N ALA A 10 16.24 -15.46 -1.74
CA ALA A 10 14.93 -15.41 -1.21
C ALA A 10 14.55 -14.04 -0.80
N ALA A 11 15.41 -13.10 -1.00
CA ALA A 11 15.17 -11.78 -0.45
C ALA A 11 14.17 -11.00 -1.27
N MET A 12 12.98 -11.56 -1.41
CA MET A 12 11.86 -10.82 -1.95
C MET A 12 11.37 -9.85 -0.88
N ALA A 13 11.35 -8.56 -1.19
CA ALA A 13 10.79 -7.60 -0.28
C ALA A 13 9.28 -7.75 -0.28
N LYS A 14 8.71 -7.95 0.91
CA LYS A 14 7.26 -8.10 1.04
C LYS A 14 6.66 -6.91 1.77
N SER A 15 5.53 -6.47 1.29
CA SER A 15 4.79 -5.35 1.86
C SER A 15 3.31 -5.65 1.83
N SER A 16 2.55 -4.88 2.61
CA SER A 16 1.10 -4.96 2.56
C SER A 16 0.56 -3.56 2.29
N LYS A 17 -0.50 -3.47 1.50
CA LYS A 17 -1.13 -2.21 1.14
C LYS A 17 -2.62 -2.28 1.42
N LEU A 18 -3.19 -1.13 1.76
CA LEU A 18 -4.60 -1.00 2.10
C LEU A 18 -5.35 -0.23 1.02
N VAL A 19 -6.45 -0.80 0.57
CA VAL A 19 -7.39 -0.07 -0.28
C VAL A 19 -8.65 0.16 0.53
N ALA A 20 -8.89 1.40 0.92
CA ALA A 20 -10.10 1.81 1.61
C ALA A 20 -10.79 2.84 0.73
N ALA A 21 -12.04 2.59 0.39
CA ALA A 21 -12.80 3.47 -0.47
C ALA A 21 -13.97 4.06 0.30
N LYS A 22 -14.32 5.31 -0.03
CA LYS A 22 -15.39 6.02 0.65
C LYS A 22 -15.91 7.10 -0.27
N ARG A 23 -17.18 6.99 -0.66
CA ARG A 23 -17.86 8.00 -1.47
C ARG A 23 -17.10 8.34 -2.76
N GLY A 24 -16.62 7.32 -3.45
CA GLY A 24 -15.91 7.50 -4.71
C GLY A 24 -14.46 7.93 -4.58
N LYS A 25 -13.97 8.02 -3.36
CA LYS A 25 -12.58 8.39 -3.08
C LYS A 25 -11.87 7.25 -2.39
N VAL A 26 -10.55 7.24 -2.47
CA VAL A 26 -9.73 6.24 -1.79
C VAL A 26 -8.79 6.93 -0.83
N LEU A 27 -8.38 6.19 0.19
CA LEU A 27 -7.42 6.69 1.15
C LEU A 27 -6.02 6.58 0.56
N LEU A 28 -5.34 7.72 0.47
CA LEU A 28 -3.97 7.77 -0.03
C LEU A 28 -3.10 8.57 0.93
N VAL A 29 -1.83 8.21 0.97
CA VAL A 29 -0.83 8.95 1.75
C VAL A 29 0.25 9.43 0.79
N ARG A 30 0.87 10.57 1.10
CA ARG A 30 1.93 11.12 0.27
C ARG A 30 3.27 10.81 0.92
N ARG A 31 4.15 10.22 0.16
CA ARG A 31 5.48 9.87 0.60
C ARG A 31 6.34 11.13 0.67
N ARG A 32 6.98 11.35 1.82
CA ARG A 32 7.74 12.57 2.03
C ARG A 32 8.95 12.67 1.11
N SER A 33 9.58 11.54 0.83
CA SER A 33 10.84 11.56 0.08
C SER A 33 10.73 12.07 -1.35
N ASP A 34 9.60 11.82 -2.02
CA ASP A 34 9.44 12.20 -3.42
C ASP A 34 8.09 12.82 -3.77
N GLY A 35 7.21 12.94 -2.80
CA GLY A 35 5.90 13.53 -3.02
C GLY A 35 4.92 12.68 -3.79
N LEU A 36 5.26 11.41 -4.04
CA LEU A 36 4.33 10.52 -4.70
C LEU A 36 3.28 10.03 -3.71
N TRP A 37 2.06 9.87 -4.21
CA TRP A 37 0.98 9.33 -3.41
C TRP A 37 0.92 7.82 -3.57
N MET A 38 0.43 7.15 -2.55
CA MET A 38 0.35 5.69 -2.56
C MET A 38 -0.74 5.22 -1.61
N PHE A 39 -1.21 4.01 -1.84
CA PHE A 39 -2.08 3.36 -0.88
C PHE A 39 -1.26 3.09 0.39
N PRO A 40 -1.84 3.31 1.57
CA PRO A 40 -1.06 3.18 2.82
C PRO A 40 -0.66 1.74 3.08
N GLY A 41 0.40 1.58 3.83
CA GLY A 41 0.95 0.28 4.19
C GLY A 41 2.45 0.35 4.28
N GLY A 42 3.09 -0.79 4.37
CA GLY A 42 4.52 -0.81 4.49
C GLY A 42 5.10 -2.21 4.49
N ARG A 43 6.36 -2.28 4.85
CA ARG A 43 7.13 -3.50 4.77
C ARG A 43 6.78 -4.50 5.85
N LYS A 44 6.73 -5.75 5.46
CA LYS A 44 6.51 -6.85 6.36
C LYS A 44 7.77 -7.15 7.16
N ARG A 45 7.61 -7.36 8.45
CA ARG A 45 8.68 -7.83 9.32
C ARG A 45 8.67 -9.35 9.33
N ALA A 46 9.81 -9.94 9.74
CA ALA A 46 9.90 -11.37 9.89
C ALA A 46 8.83 -11.85 10.88
N ARG A 47 8.23 -12.97 10.58
CA ARG A 47 7.21 -13.62 11.42
C ARG A 47 5.89 -12.88 11.53
N GLU A 48 5.70 -11.82 10.78
CA GLU A 48 4.40 -11.18 10.67
C GLU A 48 3.59 -11.84 9.57
N SER A 49 2.28 -11.97 9.77
CA SER A 49 1.42 -12.27 8.65
C SER A 49 1.24 -11.00 7.82
N ASP A 50 0.78 -11.15 6.59
CA ASP A 50 0.52 -9.99 5.75
C ASP A 50 -0.53 -9.08 6.38
N LYS A 51 -1.55 -9.66 7.00
CA LYS A 51 -2.61 -8.92 7.65
C LYS A 51 -2.10 -8.16 8.88
N ASP A 52 -1.27 -8.81 9.69
CA ASP A 52 -0.69 -8.18 10.88
C ASP A 52 0.25 -7.05 10.48
N CYS A 53 1.00 -7.25 9.40
CA CYS A 53 1.85 -6.20 8.84
C CYS A 53 1.02 -4.97 8.49
N LEU A 54 -0.09 -5.17 7.78
CA LEU A 54 -0.92 -4.05 7.39
C LEU A 54 -1.48 -3.33 8.60
N ARG A 55 -2.02 -4.05 9.57
CA ARG A 55 -2.59 -3.41 10.75
C ARG A 55 -1.55 -2.63 11.54
N ARG A 56 -0.34 -3.17 11.64
CA ARG A 56 0.75 -2.47 12.33
C ARG A 56 1.14 -1.20 11.59
N GLU A 57 1.31 -1.29 10.26
CA GLU A 57 1.71 -0.14 9.46
C GLU A 57 0.66 0.96 9.48
N ILE A 58 -0.61 0.59 9.40
CA ILE A 58 -1.69 1.59 9.46
C ILE A 58 -1.71 2.26 10.83
N LYS A 59 -1.48 1.50 11.89
CA LYS A 59 -1.44 2.08 13.23
C LYS A 59 -0.28 3.07 13.39
N GLU A 60 0.84 2.79 12.74
CA GLU A 60 2.00 3.68 12.77
C GLU A 60 1.78 4.94 11.93
N GLU A 61 1.24 4.76 10.74
CA GLU A 61 1.05 5.88 9.81
C GLU A 61 -0.17 6.72 10.14
N LEU A 62 -1.27 6.08 10.47
CA LEU A 62 -2.54 6.74 10.70
C LEU A 62 -3.19 6.20 11.98
N PRO A 63 -2.65 6.60 13.14
CA PRO A 63 -3.06 6.00 14.42
C PRO A 63 -4.50 6.25 14.83
N LYS A 64 -5.16 7.24 14.26
CA LYS A 64 -6.56 7.52 14.58
C LYS A 64 -7.54 6.87 13.63
N LEU A 65 -7.04 6.20 12.61
CA LEU A 65 -7.90 5.49 11.67
C LEU A 65 -8.27 4.12 12.23
N LYS A 66 -9.55 3.80 12.18
CA LYS A 66 -10.05 2.50 12.60
C LYS A 66 -10.54 1.75 11.39
N LEU A 67 -10.00 0.55 11.19
CA LEU A 67 -10.38 -0.28 10.08
C LEU A 67 -11.41 -1.30 10.53
N GLY A 68 -12.38 -1.56 9.67
CA GLY A 68 -13.25 -2.69 9.82
C GLY A 68 -12.53 -3.94 9.34
N ARG A 69 -13.30 -4.86 8.77
CA ARG A 69 -12.74 -6.10 8.26
C ARG A 69 -11.87 -5.80 7.04
N ILE A 70 -10.71 -6.45 7.00
CA ILE A 70 -9.85 -6.38 5.82
C ILE A 70 -9.76 -7.76 5.20
N SER A 71 -9.76 -7.81 3.88
CA SER A 71 -9.66 -9.08 3.17
C SER A 71 -8.67 -8.95 2.03
N LEU A 72 -7.92 -10.01 1.81
CA LEU A 72 -6.91 -10.03 0.76
C LEU A 72 -7.59 -10.02 -0.60
N TRP A 73 -7.23 -9.05 -1.43
CA TRP A 73 -7.69 -9.00 -2.81
C TRP A 73 -6.71 -9.73 -3.72
N LYS A 74 -5.43 -9.41 -3.60
CA LYS A 74 -4.44 -9.93 -4.53
C LYS A 74 -3.04 -9.72 -3.99
N GLU A 75 -2.13 -10.60 -4.37
CA GLU A 75 -0.72 -10.38 -4.17
C GLU A 75 -0.11 -9.95 -5.51
N VAL A 76 0.52 -8.78 -5.52
CA VAL A 76 1.10 -8.21 -6.73
C VAL A 76 2.60 -8.36 -6.66
N LYS A 77 3.18 -9.03 -7.64
CA LYS A 77 4.62 -9.23 -7.71
C LYS A 77 5.20 -8.34 -8.79
N ALA A 78 6.32 -7.72 -8.46
CA ALA A 78 6.98 -6.81 -9.38
C ALA A 78 8.49 -6.88 -9.17
N ARG A 79 9.21 -6.30 -10.09
CA ARG A 79 10.66 -6.21 -9.99
C ARG A 79 11.04 -4.74 -10.05
N ASN A 80 11.88 -4.32 -9.11
CA ASN A 80 12.39 -2.96 -9.13
C ASN A 80 13.35 -2.83 -10.30
N LYS A 81 13.11 -1.88 -11.18
CA LYS A 81 13.89 -1.72 -12.39
C LYS A 81 15.33 -1.30 -12.12
N ARG A 82 15.56 -0.55 -11.05
CA ARG A 82 16.91 -0.10 -10.73
C ARG A 82 17.76 -1.20 -10.12
N SER A 83 17.21 -1.87 -9.12
CA SER A 83 17.97 -2.85 -8.36
C SER A 83 17.81 -4.27 -8.86
N GLY A 84 16.82 -4.52 -9.72
CA GLY A 84 16.46 -5.88 -10.12
C GLY A 84 15.80 -6.67 -9.01
N ARG A 85 15.54 -6.04 -7.87
CA ARG A 85 15.02 -6.72 -6.70
C ARG A 85 13.54 -7.06 -6.87
N LYS A 86 13.19 -8.29 -6.52
CA LYS A 86 11.81 -8.73 -6.57
C LYS A 86 11.04 -8.17 -5.38
N MET A 87 9.81 -7.79 -5.63
CA MET A 87 8.92 -7.23 -4.61
C MET A 87 7.57 -7.92 -4.69
N SER A 88 6.92 -8.05 -3.55
CA SER A 88 5.60 -8.65 -3.48
C SER A 88 4.75 -7.81 -2.52
N ASP A 89 3.61 -7.34 -3.01
CA ASP A 89 2.69 -6.55 -2.20
C ASP A 89 1.38 -7.30 -2.03
N ALA A 90 1.01 -7.55 -0.79
CA ALA A 90 -0.29 -8.11 -0.46
C ALA A 90 -1.28 -6.96 -0.36
N ILE A 91 -2.29 -6.94 -1.23
CA ILE A 91 -3.24 -5.84 -1.32
C ILE A 91 -4.53 -6.26 -0.62
N PHE A 92 -4.89 -5.53 0.43
CA PHE A 92 -6.09 -5.80 1.20
C PHE A 92 -7.14 -4.72 0.95
N ILE A 93 -8.39 -5.12 0.91
CA ILE A 93 -9.51 -4.19 0.80
C ILE A 93 -10.17 -4.11 2.16
N ALA A 94 -10.36 -2.89 2.65
CA ALA A 94 -11.04 -2.65 3.91
C ALA A 94 -12.53 -2.46 3.67
N LYS A 95 -13.33 -3.09 4.51
CA LYS A 95 -14.77 -2.95 4.45
C LYS A 95 -15.21 -1.91 5.49
N GLY A 96 -14.80 -0.68 5.29
CA GLY A 96 -15.11 0.40 6.19
C GLY A 96 -13.87 0.90 6.91
N ALA A 97 -13.75 2.20 6.95
CA ALA A 97 -12.67 2.86 7.65
C ALA A 97 -13.24 4.13 8.26
N LYS A 98 -12.99 4.34 9.52
CA LYS A 98 -13.52 5.48 10.27
C LYS A 98 -12.40 6.16 11.01
N GLY A 99 -12.63 7.41 11.37
CA GLY A 99 -11.69 8.16 12.20
C GLY A 99 -10.94 9.21 11.41
N ARG A 100 -10.12 9.95 12.12
CA ARG A 100 -9.38 11.06 11.53
C ARG A 100 -8.10 10.57 10.88
N LEU A 101 -7.66 11.29 9.88
CA LEU A 101 -6.41 10.97 9.18
C LEU A 101 -5.26 11.76 9.82
N ALA A 102 -4.99 11.46 11.08
CA ALA A 102 -3.86 12.07 11.79
C ALA A 102 -2.59 11.30 11.44
N ILE A 103 -1.56 12.00 11.00
CA ILE A 103 -0.31 11.36 10.61
C ILE A 103 0.52 11.02 11.83
N GLY A 104 0.90 9.75 11.96
CA GLY A 104 1.75 9.28 13.04
C GLY A 104 3.22 9.36 12.70
N ASP A 105 3.62 8.73 11.60
CA ASP A 105 5.02 8.72 11.20
C ASP A 105 5.29 9.83 10.19
N LYS A 106 5.67 10.99 10.69
CA LYS A 106 5.89 12.16 9.84
C LYS A 106 7.18 12.11 9.04
N ASN A 107 8.06 11.18 9.33
CA ASN A 107 9.27 10.99 8.55
C ASN A 107 9.00 10.27 7.25
N GLU A 108 8.03 9.38 7.26
CA GLU A 108 7.69 8.58 6.09
C GLU A 108 6.68 9.29 5.19
N ILE A 109 5.62 9.81 5.77
CA ILE A 109 4.54 10.45 5.02
C ILE A 109 4.28 11.85 5.56
N ASP A 110 3.89 12.75 4.69
CA ASP A 110 3.59 14.11 5.10
C ASP A 110 2.15 14.54 4.82
N ARG A 111 1.37 13.71 4.15
CA ARG A 111 -0.06 14.00 3.93
C ARG A 111 -0.84 12.70 3.86
N ALA A 112 -2.10 12.78 4.25
CA ALA A 112 -3.04 11.70 4.12
C ALA A 112 -4.39 12.31 3.75
N ALA A 113 -5.09 11.71 2.81
CA ALA A 113 -6.36 12.27 2.37
C ALA A 113 -7.20 11.22 1.65
N TRP A 114 -8.51 11.44 1.68
CA TRP A 114 -9.43 10.73 0.81
C TRP A 114 -9.41 11.46 -0.52
N GLN A 115 -9.00 10.79 -1.56
CA GLN A 115 -8.79 11.42 -2.86
C GLN A 115 -9.33 10.57 -3.99
N LYS A 116 -9.69 11.22 -5.08
CA LYS A 116 -9.94 10.49 -6.31
C LYS A 116 -8.61 9.90 -6.77
N PRO A 117 -8.59 8.63 -7.18
CA PRO A 117 -7.33 7.99 -7.52
C PRO A 117 -6.73 8.43 -8.85
N ARG A 118 -7.45 9.25 -9.60
CA ARG A 118 -6.96 9.76 -10.88
C ARG A 118 -6.59 11.23 -10.76
N GLY A 119 -5.64 11.66 -11.58
CA GLY A 119 -5.22 13.04 -11.60
C GLY A 119 -4.15 13.38 -10.58
N ILE A 120 -3.62 12.39 -9.88
CA ILE A 120 -2.53 12.60 -8.94
C ILE A 120 -1.40 11.64 -9.25
N ARG A 121 -0.22 11.98 -8.81
CA ARG A 121 0.98 11.18 -9.09
C ARG A 121 1.11 10.07 -8.08
N LEU A 122 0.97 8.84 -8.57
CA LEU A 122 1.03 7.65 -7.74
C LEU A 122 2.33 6.88 -7.97
N THR A 123 2.74 6.12 -6.95
CA THR A 123 3.82 5.15 -7.12
C THR A 123 3.39 4.07 -8.12
N PRO A 124 4.35 3.36 -8.73
CA PRO A 124 4.01 2.34 -9.72
C PRO A 124 3.05 1.27 -9.22
N THR A 125 3.27 0.75 -8.02
CA THR A 125 2.36 -0.25 -7.45
C THR A 125 0.97 0.32 -7.27
N SER A 126 0.87 1.55 -6.77
CA SER A 126 -0.42 2.19 -6.56
C SER A 126 -1.14 2.48 -7.86
N ARG A 127 -0.41 2.81 -8.93
CA ARG A 127 -1.02 2.95 -10.26
C ARG A 127 -1.61 1.63 -10.73
N TYR A 128 -0.89 0.53 -10.51
CA TYR A 128 -1.39 -0.78 -10.88
C TYR A 128 -2.71 -1.07 -10.15
N ILE A 129 -2.73 -0.84 -8.84
CA ILE A 129 -3.94 -1.07 -8.03
C ILE A 129 -5.09 -0.20 -8.53
N ARG A 130 -4.82 1.08 -8.76
CA ARG A 130 -5.84 2.00 -9.27
C ARG A 130 -6.44 1.51 -10.58
N ASP A 131 -5.59 1.11 -11.50
CA ASP A 131 -6.05 0.72 -12.83
C ASP A 131 -6.88 -0.57 -12.81
N ARG A 132 -6.63 -1.45 -11.84
CA ARG A 132 -7.37 -2.69 -11.70
C ARG A 132 -8.67 -2.52 -10.92
N LEU A 133 -8.64 -1.77 -9.83
CA LEU A 133 -9.79 -1.64 -8.96
C LEU A 133 -10.67 -0.44 -9.29
N PHE A 134 -10.11 0.58 -9.91
CA PHE A 134 -10.84 1.82 -10.23
C PHE A 134 -10.58 2.21 -11.67
N PRO A 135 -10.95 1.36 -12.63
CA PRO A 135 -10.69 1.66 -14.04
C PRO A 135 -11.48 2.88 -14.48
N ARG A 136 -11.01 3.54 -15.52
CA ARG A 136 -11.73 4.63 -16.09
C ARG A 136 -13.05 4.11 -16.63
N LYS A 137 -14.13 4.88 -16.41
CA LYS A 137 -15.41 4.53 -16.99
C LYS A 137 -15.26 4.55 -18.50
N SER A 138 -15.62 3.45 -19.15
CA SER A 138 -15.64 3.45 -20.58
C SER A 138 -16.75 4.39 -21.01
N ARG A 139 -16.50 5.15 -22.08
CA ARG A 139 -17.52 6.00 -22.62
C ARG A 139 -18.43 5.13 -23.45
N SER A 140 -19.66 5.04 -23.04
CA SER A 140 -20.59 4.34 -23.89
C SER A 140 -21.06 5.29 -24.98
N ARG A 141 -21.36 4.72 -26.10
CA ARG A 141 -21.77 5.46 -27.27
C ARG A 141 -23.04 4.93 -27.82
#